data_a4780e75e119d0004f20b5c6f992e38e
#
_entry.id   a4780e75e119d0004f20b5c6f992e38e
#
_cell.length_a   1.000
_cell.length_b   1.000
_cell.length_c   1.000
_cell.angle_alpha   90.00
_cell.angle_beta   90.00
_cell.angle_gamma   90.00
#
_symmetry.space_group_name_H-M   'P 1'
#
loop_
_entity.id
_entity.type
_entity.pdbx_description
1 polymer ?
#
loop_
_entity_poly.entity_id
_entity_poly.type
_entity_poly.pdbx_seq_one_letter_code
_entity_poly.pdbx_strand_id
1 'polypeptide(L)'
;MESKLTFAVIGGDRRSFYAAKRLGEYGFSVGLFGLKDEKTYCPSERIEADAVLLPVPFTRDGVHLFAPESAEKILIADVLASVSDRALIFAGGSADGADPRITDYAKREDFALLNAVPTAQGALLLALQNGRRTVFGMRVGIVGYGKVACAAARLFGAAGADVTVFARKAQARAQAHTMGYTAKPISALRDCVGEYGLLINTVPVRLLDREILSRVSVNARILDLASAPFGLDFEEAERLGVHATPATGLPGRFFPETAGYAVADTVLEILREREILF
;
A
#
# COMPACT_ATOMS: atom_id res chain seq x y z
N MET A 1 -37.74 8.54 -6.13
CA MET A 1 -36.38 8.79 -5.67
C MET A 1 -35.84 7.44 -5.19
N GLU A 2 -34.98 6.82 -5.95
CA GLU A 2 -34.29 5.64 -5.45
C GLU A 2 -33.52 6.04 -4.20
N SER A 3 -33.65 5.29 -3.11
CA SER A 3 -32.91 5.54 -1.88
C SER A 3 -31.46 5.27 -2.18
N LYS A 4 -30.61 6.32 -2.13
CA LYS A 4 -29.16 6.13 -2.26
C LYS A 4 -28.67 5.24 -1.11
N LEU A 5 -27.73 4.32 -1.44
CA LEU A 5 -27.08 3.49 -0.44
C LEU A 5 -26.48 4.32 0.70
N THR A 6 -26.57 3.78 1.90
CA THR A 6 -25.95 4.33 3.09
C THR A 6 -24.64 3.58 3.37
N PHE A 7 -23.60 4.30 3.78
CA PHE A 7 -22.30 3.73 4.12
C PHE A 7 -21.97 3.92 5.59
N ALA A 8 -21.31 2.91 6.17
CA ALA A 8 -20.60 3.05 7.43
C ALA A 8 -19.10 2.80 7.19
N VAL A 9 -18.25 3.73 7.60
CA VAL A 9 -16.79 3.58 7.56
C VAL A 9 -16.30 3.37 8.98
N ILE A 10 -15.64 2.24 9.25
CA ILE A 10 -15.28 1.82 10.61
C ILE A 10 -13.77 1.62 10.71
N GLY A 11 -13.14 2.32 11.64
CA GLY A 11 -11.71 2.24 11.91
C GLY A 11 -10.85 2.74 10.76
N GLY A 12 -9.57 2.37 10.80
CA GLY A 12 -8.57 2.80 9.84
C GLY A 12 -7.80 4.03 10.28
N ASP A 13 -7.06 4.58 9.34
CA ASP A 13 -6.33 5.83 9.48
C ASP A 13 -6.97 6.94 8.62
N ARG A 14 -6.26 8.04 8.42
CA ARG A 14 -6.75 9.17 7.61
C ARG A 14 -7.26 8.78 6.21
N ARG A 15 -6.85 7.64 5.66
CA ARG A 15 -7.40 7.12 4.39
C ARG A 15 -8.89 6.82 4.50
N SER A 16 -9.33 6.25 5.63
CA SER A 16 -10.75 5.95 5.88
C SER A 16 -11.58 7.23 5.94
N PHE A 17 -11.06 8.29 6.59
CA PHE A 17 -11.68 9.61 6.59
C PHE A 17 -11.86 10.17 5.17
N TYR A 18 -10.80 10.12 4.34
CA TYR A 18 -10.89 10.62 2.97
C TYR A 18 -11.73 9.73 2.06
N ALA A 19 -11.77 8.42 2.29
CA ALA A 19 -12.70 7.54 1.60
C ALA A 19 -14.16 7.91 1.90
N ALA A 20 -14.49 8.16 3.18
CA ALA A 20 -15.81 8.61 3.58
C ALA A 20 -16.16 9.97 2.95
N LYS A 21 -15.24 10.93 2.97
CA LYS A 21 -15.40 12.23 2.31
C LYS A 21 -15.72 12.05 0.83
N ARG A 22 -14.98 11.20 0.14
CA ARG A 22 -15.18 10.91 -1.29
C ARG A 22 -16.53 10.30 -1.58
N LEU A 23 -17.00 9.35 -0.76
CA LEU A 23 -18.33 8.79 -0.85
C LEU A 23 -19.41 9.89 -0.66
N GLY A 24 -19.22 10.79 0.30
CA GLY A 24 -20.07 11.95 0.51
C GLY A 24 -20.14 12.90 -0.69
N GLU A 25 -19.02 13.13 -1.38
CA GLU A 25 -18.96 13.93 -2.62
C GLU A 25 -19.80 13.32 -3.76
N TYR A 26 -19.91 11.98 -3.81
CA TYR A 26 -20.83 11.27 -4.70
C TYR A 26 -22.30 11.30 -4.23
N GLY A 27 -22.54 11.93 -3.07
CA GLY A 27 -23.88 12.15 -2.52
C GLY A 27 -24.45 10.98 -1.74
N PHE A 28 -23.59 10.04 -1.25
CA PHE A 28 -24.00 9.00 -0.32
C PHE A 28 -24.05 9.54 1.11
N SER A 29 -24.96 8.96 1.93
CA SER A 29 -24.93 9.18 3.38
C SER A 29 -23.86 8.30 4.01
N VAL A 30 -22.97 8.87 4.81
CA VAL A 30 -21.80 8.17 5.36
C VAL A 30 -21.70 8.40 6.86
N GLY A 31 -21.73 7.33 7.66
CA GLY A 31 -21.38 7.34 9.07
C GLY A 31 -19.91 6.97 9.25
N LEU A 32 -19.18 7.67 10.14
CA LEU A 32 -17.79 7.39 10.50
C LEU A 32 -17.72 6.93 11.95
N PHE A 33 -16.99 5.84 12.21
CA PHE A 33 -16.86 5.23 13.53
C PHE A 33 -15.42 4.81 13.82
N GLY A 34 -14.96 5.04 15.06
CA GLY A 34 -13.64 4.58 15.50
C GLY A 34 -12.47 5.28 14.81
N LEU A 35 -12.65 6.54 14.44
CA LEU A 35 -11.62 7.46 13.93
C LEU A 35 -11.51 8.64 14.89
N LYS A 36 -10.36 9.31 14.89
CA LYS A 36 -10.12 10.48 15.73
C LYS A 36 -11.13 11.60 15.40
N ASP A 37 -11.69 12.20 16.44
CA ASP A 37 -12.65 13.29 16.35
C ASP A 37 -14.01 12.92 15.71
N GLU A 38 -14.26 11.62 15.47
CA GLU A 38 -15.48 11.07 14.94
C GLU A 38 -16.25 10.25 16.00
N LYS A 39 -17.37 9.64 15.62
CA LYS A 39 -18.15 8.81 16.54
C LYS A 39 -17.30 7.66 17.09
N THR A 40 -17.26 7.51 18.39
CA THR A 40 -16.70 6.33 19.03
C THR A 40 -17.44 5.08 18.58
N TYR A 41 -16.71 4.05 18.18
CA TYR A 41 -17.32 2.77 17.88
C TYR A 41 -17.84 2.14 19.18
N CYS A 42 -19.11 1.78 19.21
CA CYS A 42 -19.73 1.10 20.35
C CYS A 42 -20.18 -0.30 19.94
N PRO A 43 -19.60 -1.38 20.48
CA PRO A 43 -19.93 -2.76 20.09
C PRO A 43 -21.40 -3.14 20.33
N SER A 44 -22.07 -2.50 21.28
CA SER A 44 -23.48 -2.77 21.60
C SER A 44 -24.48 -2.05 20.68
N GLU A 45 -24.01 -1.13 19.84
CA GLU A 45 -24.83 -0.41 18.89
C GLU A 45 -24.84 -1.14 17.54
N ARG A 46 -26.04 -1.37 17.00
CA ARG A 46 -26.20 -1.91 15.65
C ARG A 46 -25.91 -0.85 14.61
N ILE A 47 -25.09 -1.21 13.62
CA ILE A 47 -24.76 -0.34 12.51
C ILE A 47 -25.76 -0.58 11.38
N GLU A 48 -26.63 0.38 11.19
CA GLU A 48 -27.61 0.38 10.11
C GLU A 48 -27.00 1.07 8.89
N ALA A 49 -26.44 0.26 7.98
CA ALA A 49 -25.89 0.72 6.72
C ALA A 49 -26.02 -0.38 5.65
N ASP A 50 -26.22 0.02 4.40
CA ASP A 50 -26.28 -0.89 3.26
C ASP A 50 -24.89 -1.43 2.87
N ALA A 51 -23.87 -0.62 3.08
CA ALA A 51 -22.47 -0.97 2.81
C ALA A 51 -21.56 -0.53 3.96
N VAL A 52 -20.61 -1.40 4.31
CA VAL A 52 -19.62 -1.15 5.36
C VAL A 52 -18.24 -1.17 4.76
N LEU A 53 -17.48 -0.10 4.98
CA LEU A 53 -16.11 0.04 4.53
C LEU A 53 -15.16 -0.09 5.71
N LEU A 54 -14.33 -1.12 5.66
CA LEU A 54 -13.30 -1.44 6.63
C LEU A 54 -11.90 -1.10 6.07
N PRO A 55 -10.88 -0.91 6.90
CA PRO A 55 -9.60 -0.33 6.49
C PRO A 55 -8.72 -1.26 5.63
N VAL A 56 -7.62 -0.67 5.15
CA VAL A 56 -6.47 -1.34 4.56
C VAL A 56 -5.18 -0.92 5.30
N PRO A 57 -4.43 -1.87 5.93
CA PRO A 57 -4.81 -3.29 6.07
C PRO A 57 -6.05 -3.46 6.95
N PHE A 58 -6.81 -4.52 6.72
CA PHE A 58 -7.98 -4.87 7.54
C PHE A 58 -7.58 -5.10 9.01
N THR A 59 -6.51 -5.85 9.20
CA THR A 59 -5.95 -6.16 10.52
C THR A 59 -4.43 -6.32 10.45
N ARG A 60 -3.77 -6.27 11.60
CA ARG A 60 -2.34 -6.58 11.74
C ARG A 60 -2.07 -7.79 12.61
N ASP A 61 -3.00 -8.14 13.49
CA ASP A 61 -2.87 -9.24 14.48
C ASP A 61 -3.91 -10.35 14.29
N GLY A 62 -4.82 -10.19 13.33
CA GLY A 62 -5.90 -11.14 13.05
C GLY A 62 -7.08 -11.06 14.02
N VAL A 63 -7.02 -10.23 15.05
CA VAL A 63 -8.03 -10.11 16.11
C VAL A 63 -8.70 -8.75 16.12
N HIS A 64 -7.89 -7.70 15.98
CA HIS A 64 -8.36 -6.32 16.03
C HIS A 64 -8.39 -5.70 14.63
N LEU A 65 -9.41 -4.90 14.40
CA LEU A 65 -9.47 -4.03 13.24
C LEU A 65 -8.30 -3.04 13.28
N PHE A 66 -7.69 -2.77 12.13
CA PHE A 66 -6.68 -1.71 12.05
C PHE A 66 -7.34 -0.34 12.26
N ALA A 67 -7.18 0.21 13.43
CA ALA A 67 -7.77 1.50 13.83
C ALA A 67 -6.80 2.30 14.72
N PRO A 68 -5.65 2.78 14.16
CA PRO A 68 -4.62 3.46 14.94
C PRO A 68 -5.07 4.82 15.51
N GLU A 69 -6.16 5.38 15.00
CA GLU A 69 -6.73 6.65 15.45
C GLU A 69 -7.90 6.46 16.43
N SER A 70 -8.33 5.22 16.67
CA SER A 70 -9.37 4.92 17.66
C SER A 70 -8.80 4.99 19.07
N ALA A 71 -9.60 5.52 20.02
CA ALA A 71 -9.23 5.54 21.43
C ALA A 71 -9.11 4.12 22.02
N GLU A 72 -9.92 3.18 21.52
CA GLU A 72 -9.94 1.80 21.99
C GLU A 72 -9.69 0.84 20.83
N LYS A 73 -9.19 -0.36 21.17
CA LYS A 73 -9.06 -1.45 20.21
C LYS A 73 -10.43 -1.97 19.82
N ILE A 74 -10.68 -2.08 18.53
CA ILE A 74 -11.94 -2.56 17.96
C ILE A 74 -11.78 -4.04 17.59
N LEU A 75 -12.56 -4.92 18.21
CA LEU A 75 -12.56 -6.34 17.86
C LEU A 75 -13.27 -6.55 16.51
N ILE A 76 -12.66 -7.34 15.63
CA ILE A 76 -13.27 -7.71 14.34
C ILE A 76 -14.59 -8.44 14.56
N ALA A 77 -14.66 -9.35 15.52
CA ALA A 77 -15.87 -10.11 15.85
C ALA A 77 -17.05 -9.18 16.21
N ASP A 78 -16.79 -8.13 17.00
CA ASP A 78 -17.81 -7.16 17.41
C ASP A 78 -18.31 -6.35 16.22
N VAL A 79 -17.39 -5.93 15.33
CA VAL A 79 -17.77 -5.21 14.10
C VAL A 79 -18.68 -6.09 13.24
N LEU A 80 -18.31 -7.34 13.00
CA LEU A 80 -19.08 -8.25 12.16
C LEU A 80 -20.44 -8.60 12.76
N ALA A 81 -20.54 -8.66 14.10
CA ALA A 81 -21.77 -8.89 14.81
C ALA A 81 -22.70 -7.66 14.85
N SER A 82 -22.13 -6.44 14.86
CA SER A 82 -22.91 -5.18 14.89
C SER A 82 -23.51 -4.82 13.54
N VAL A 83 -22.96 -5.36 12.45
CA VAL A 83 -23.39 -5.05 11.06
C VAL A 83 -24.55 -5.96 10.64
N SER A 84 -25.50 -5.40 9.90
CA SER A 84 -26.63 -6.16 9.35
C SER A 84 -26.16 -7.32 8.46
N ASP A 85 -26.84 -8.47 8.52
CA ASP A 85 -26.55 -9.63 7.65
C ASP A 85 -26.72 -9.34 6.17
N ARG A 86 -27.46 -8.30 5.82
CA ARG A 86 -27.69 -7.85 4.43
C ARG A 86 -26.68 -6.83 3.94
N ALA A 87 -25.87 -6.28 4.83
CA ALA A 87 -24.90 -5.26 4.47
C ALA A 87 -23.76 -5.85 3.63
N LEU A 88 -23.33 -5.09 2.63
CA LEU A 88 -22.14 -5.39 1.84
C LEU A 88 -20.91 -4.95 2.63
N ILE A 89 -19.97 -5.85 2.84
CA ILE A 89 -18.77 -5.53 3.62
C ILE A 89 -17.55 -5.49 2.70
N PHE A 90 -16.80 -4.39 2.75
CA PHE A 90 -15.59 -4.17 1.99
C PHE A 90 -14.41 -4.00 2.95
N ALA A 91 -13.34 -4.73 2.76
CA ALA A 91 -12.11 -4.62 3.53
C ALA A 91 -10.88 -4.68 2.61
N GLY A 92 -9.72 -4.26 3.07
CA GLY A 92 -8.52 -4.26 2.26
C GLY A 92 -7.35 -5.03 2.88
N GLY A 93 -6.95 -6.14 2.25
CA GLY A 93 -5.79 -6.94 2.63
C GLY A 93 -5.92 -7.63 3.99
N SER A 94 -5.49 -8.88 4.07
CA SER A 94 -5.56 -9.72 5.28
C SER A 94 -6.98 -9.99 5.80
N ALA A 95 -8.00 -9.91 4.93
CA ALA A 95 -9.40 -10.20 5.27
C ALA A 95 -9.80 -11.65 4.95
N ASP A 96 -8.87 -12.48 4.43
CA ASP A 96 -9.14 -13.84 3.99
C ASP A 96 -9.62 -14.73 5.16
N GLY A 97 -10.80 -15.31 4.98
CA GLY A 97 -11.39 -16.22 5.96
C GLY A 97 -12.00 -15.55 7.20
N ALA A 98 -11.98 -14.24 7.33
CA ALA A 98 -12.57 -13.53 8.46
C ALA A 98 -14.12 -13.62 8.44
N ASP A 99 -14.72 -13.39 7.29
CA ASP A 99 -16.17 -13.52 7.07
C ASP A 99 -16.44 -13.67 5.57
N PRO A 100 -17.31 -14.59 5.13
CA PRO A 100 -17.60 -14.81 3.71
C PRO A 100 -18.30 -13.63 3.03
N ARG A 101 -18.90 -12.69 3.78
CA ARG A 101 -19.51 -11.47 3.25
C ARG A 101 -18.49 -10.43 2.82
N ILE A 102 -17.23 -10.54 3.25
CA ILE A 102 -16.20 -9.54 2.98
C ILE A 102 -15.73 -9.63 1.53
N THR A 103 -15.82 -8.51 0.85
CA THR A 103 -15.16 -8.30 -0.45
C THR A 103 -13.83 -7.59 -0.22
N ASP A 104 -12.71 -8.28 -0.49
CA ASP A 104 -11.38 -7.68 -0.37
C ASP A 104 -11.05 -6.83 -1.60
N TYR A 105 -11.22 -5.51 -1.46
CA TYR A 105 -10.93 -4.56 -2.53
C TYR A 105 -9.42 -4.42 -2.81
N ALA A 106 -8.55 -4.80 -1.87
CA ALA A 106 -7.10 -4.73 -2.10
C ALA A 106 -6.58 -5.84 -3.05
N LYS A 107 -7.38 -6.87 -3.32
CA LYS A 107 -7.08 -7.87 -4.33
C LYS A 107 -7.35 -7.41 -5.77
N ARG A 108 -8.04 -6.29 -5.93
CA ARG A 108 -8.34 -5.75 -7.26
C ARG A 108 -7.10 -5.15 -7.90
N GLU A 109 -7.03 -5.35 -9.21
CA GLU A 109 -5.90 -4.85 -10.00
C GLU A 109 -5.92 -3.33 -10.16
N ASP A 110 -7.10 -2.76 -10.35
CA ASP A 110 -7.31 -1.32 -10.43
C ASP A 110 -6.90 -0.61 -9.12
N PHE A 111 -7.33 -1.12 -7.95
CA PHE A 111 -6.87 -0.61 -6.67
C PHE A 111 -5.35 -0.67 -6.53
N ALA A 112 -4.75 -1.81 -6.88
CA ALA A 112 -3.30 -1.99 -6.76
C ALA A 112 -2.52 -1.04 -7.68
N LEU A 113 -3.05 -0.71 -8.86
CA LEU A 113 -2.47 0.30 -9.77
C LEU A 113 -2.59 1.71 -9.19
N LEU A 114 -3.78 2.10 -8.72
CA LEU A 114 -4.02 3.41 -8.10
C LEU A 114 -3.14 3.61 -6.85
N ASN A 115 -3.05 2.59 -5.98
CA ASN A 115 -2.27 2.64 -4.75
C ASN A 115 -0.75 2.60 -4.99
N ALA A 116 -0.29 2.13 -6.15
CA ALA A 116 1.13 2.14 -6.52
C ALA A 116 1.66 3.58 -6.73
N VAL A 117 0.81 4.51 -7.18
CA VAL A 117 1.20 5.91 -7.42
C VAL A 117 1.65 6.61 -6.12
N PRO A 118 0.80 6.73 -5.09
CA PRO A 118 1.22 7.34 -3.83
C PRO A 118 2.33 6.55 -3.12
N THR A 119 2.42 5.24 -3.33
CA THR A 119 3.55 4.44 -2.83
C THR A 119 4.88 4.89 -3.46
N ALA A 120 4.92 5.03 -4.79
CA ALA A 120 6.12 5.48 -5.50
C ALA A 120 6.49 6.93 -5.14
N GLN A 121 5.50 7.80 -5.00
CA GLN A 121 5.73 9.19 -4.58
C GLN A 121 6.27 9.26 -3.14
N GLY A 122 5.76 8.43 -2.25
CA GLY A 122 6.28 8.32 -0.88
C GLY A 122 7.72 7.80 -0.85
N ALA A 123 8.09 6.87 -1.73
CA ALA A 123 9.46 6.39 -1.87
C ALA A 123 10.39 7.51 -2.38
N LEU A 124 9.95 8.31 -3.35
CA LEU A 124 10.72 9.48 -3.83
C LEU A 124 10.87 10.53 -2.72
N LEU A 125 9.81 10.82 -1.98
CA LEU A 125 9.86 11.74 -0.85
C LEU A 125 10.89 11.29 0.20
N LEU A 126 10.89 10.01 0.59
CA LEU A 126 11.90 9.45 1.49
C LEU A 126 13.32 9.53 0.92
N ALA A 127 13.47 9.28 -0.38
CA ALA A 127 14.76 9.39 -1.05
C ALA A 127 15.32 10.83 -0.98
N LEU A 128 14.46 11.83 -1.16
CA LEU A 128 14.83 13.25 -1.11
C LEU A 128 15.07 13.74 0.32
N GLN A 129 14.17 13.44 1.27
CA GLN A 129 14.27 13.91 2.65
C GLN A 129 15.54 13.46 3.37
N ASN A 130 15.97 12.24 3.11
CA ASN A 130 17.14 11.65 3.78
C ASN A 130 18.39 11.61 2.88
N GLY A 131 18.29 12.14 1.65
CA GLY A 131 19.38 12.12 0.67
C GLY A 131 20.32 13.31 0.83
N ARG A 132 21.63 13.07 0.63
CA ARG A 132 22.65 14.13 0.50
C ARG A 132 22.91 14.51 -0.96
N ARG A 133 22.32 13.79 -1.92
CA ARG A 133 22.46 14.00 -3.36
C ARG A 133 21.08 14.09 -4.01
N THR A 134 21.00 14.80 -5.12
CA THR A 134 19.81 14.80 -5.95
C THR A 134 19.57 13.42 -6.56
N VAL A 135 18.33 13.14 -6.90
CA VAL A 135 17.96 11.93 -7.65
C VAL A 135 18.46 12.02 -9.10
N PHE A 136 18.59 13.23 -9.64
CA PHE A 136 19.12 13.46 -10.99
C PHE A 136 20.53 12.91 -11.13
N GLY A 137 20.75 12.03 -12.12
CA GLY A 137 22.01 11.35 -12.38
C GLY A 137 22.36 10.24 -11.37
N MET A 138 21.49 9.96 -10.39
CA MET A 138 21.69 8.87 -9.44
C MET A 138 21.41 7.52 -10.10
N ARG A 139 22.27 6.53 -9.89
CA ARG A 139 21.96 5.14 -10.23
C ARG A 139 21.00 4.56 -9.21
N VAL A 140 19.78 4.21 -9.68
CA VAL A 140 18.71 3.64 -8.85
C VAL A 140 18.43 2.21 -9.32
N GLY A 141 18.65 1.25 -8.43
CA GLY A 141 18.28 -0.15 -8.66
C GLY A 141 16.88 -0.43 -8.11
N ILE A 142 16.00 -1.01 -8.91
CA ILE A 142 14.66 -1.41 -8.49
C ILE A 142 14.55 -2.93 -8.57
N VAL A 143 14.30 -3.57 -7.43
CA VAL A 143 14.14 -5.03 -7.33
C VAL A 143 12.66 -5.38 -7.42
N GLY A 144 12.32 -6.16 -8.45
CA GLY A 144 10.95 -6.44 -8.89
C GLY A 144 10.53 -5.59 -10.07
N TYR A 145 9.42 -5.97 -10.72
CA TYR A 145 8.76 -5.17 -11.76
C TYR A 145 7.26 -5.45 -11.77
N GLY A 146 6.65 -5.36 -10.57
CA GLY A 146 5.22 -5.31 -10.37
C GLY A 146 4.70 -3.87 -10.41
N LYS A 147 3.43 -3.63 -10.06
CA LYS A 147 2.76 -2.33 -10.13
C LYS A 147 3.53 -1.21 -9.42
N VAL A 148 3.96 -1.45 -8.18
CA VAL A 148 4.74 -0.48 -7.39
C VAL A 148 6.11 -0.22 -8.04
N ALA A 149 6.80 -1.26 -8.49
CA ALA A 149 8.10 -1.12 -9.16
C ALA A 149 7.98 -0.34 -10.47
N CYS A 150 6.95 -0.58 -11.28
CA CYS A 150 6.68 0.17 -12.51
C CYS A 150 6.42 1.65 -12.21
N ALA A 151 5.60 1.95 -11.20
CA ALA A 151 5.32 3.32 -10.80
C ALA A 151 6.59 4.03 -10.29
N ALA A 152 7.40 3.33 -9.48
CA ALA A 152 8.67 3.85 -8.98
C ALA A 152 9.67 4.08 -10.12
N ALA A 153 9.85 3.11 -11.06
CA ALA A 153 10.74 3.26 -12.20
C ALA A 153 10.39 4.49 -13.04
N ARG A 154 9.09 4.67 -13.32
CA ARG A 154 8.59 5.83 -14.06
C ARG A 154 8.89 7.14 -13.35
N LEU A 155 8.61 7.20 -12.04
CA LEU A 155 8.77 8.44 -11.28
C LEU A 155 10.24 8.81 -11.08
N PHE A 156 11.10 7.85 -10.70
CA PHE A 156 12.53 8.09 -10.53
C PHE A 156 13.22 8.39 -11.87
N GLY A 157 12.83 7.71 -12.96
CA GLY A 157 13.30 8.02 -14.31
C GLY A 157 12.92 9.44 -14.73
N ALA A 158 11.67 9.85 -14.49
CA ALA A 158 11.22 11.22 -14.77
C ALA A 158 11.95 12.27 -13.91
N ALA A 159 12.41 11.91 -12.72
CA ALA A 159 13.26 12.75 -11.88
C ALA A 159 14.74 12.77 -12.34
N GLY A 160 15.08 12.11 -13.46
CA GLY A 160 16.41 12.08 -14.06
C GLY A 160 17.35 11.04 -13.47
N ALA A 161 16.86 10.02 -12.75
CA ALA A 161 17.67 8.91 -12.31
C ALA A 161 18.03 7.96 -13.46
N ASP A 162 19.22 7.33 -13.37
CA ASP A 162 19.59 6.17 -14.19
C ASP A 162 19.01 4.90 -13.54
N VAL A 163 17.86 4.46 -14.06
CA VAL A 163 17.10 3.36 -13.47
C VAL A 163 17.49 2.02 -14.07
N THR A 164 17.87 1.08 -13.20
CA THR A 164 18.05 -0.34 -13.54
C THR A 164 17.00 -1.19 -12.82
N VAL A 165 16.27 -2.00 -13.58
CA VAL A 165 15.28 -2.94 -13.05
C VAL A 165 15.88 -4.34 -12.92
N PHE A 166 15.76 -4.95 -11.76
CA PHE A 166 16.14 -6.33 -11.49
C PHE A 166 14.91 -7.21 -11.37
N ALA A 167 14.64 -8.03 -12.39
CA ALA A 167 13.45 -8.86 -12.39
C ALA A 167 13.75 -10.33 -12.74
N ARG A 168 13.01 -11.25 -12.07
CA ARG A 168 13.16 -12.69 -12.27
C ARG A 168 12.66 -13.12 -13.67
N LYS A 169 11.46 -12.69 -14.04
CA LYS A 169 10.80 -13.09 -15.28
C LYS A 169 11.39 -12.34 -16.49
N ALA A 170 11.69 -13.07 -17.57
CA ALA A 170 12.17 -12.47 -18.83
C ALA A 170 11.16 -11.46 -19.41
N GLN A 171 9.86 -11.75 -19.32
CA GLN A 171 8.79 -10.84 -19.73
C GLN A 171 8.86 -9.49 -19.00
N ALA A 172 9.05 -9.50 -17.68
CA ALA A 172 9.17 -8.27 -16.89
C ALA A 172 10.40 -7.44 -17.30
N ARG A 173 11.53 -8.11 -17.59
CA ARG A 173 12.73 -7.44 -18.11
C ARG A 173 12.52 -6.85 -19.49
N ALA A 174 11.83 -7.57 -20.37
CA ALA A 174 11.48 -7.06 -21.69
C ALA A 174 10.57 -5.84 -21.60
N GLN A 175 9.55 -5.88 -20.74
CA GLN A 175 8.69 -4.73 -20.45
C GLN A 175 9.50 -3.52 -19.93
N ALA A 176 10.39 -3.72 -18.97
CA ALA A 176 11.24 -2.64 -18.45
C ALA A 176 12.12 -2.04 -19.57
N HIS A 177 12.68 -2.89 -20.42
CA HIS A 177 13.52 -2.46 -21.56
C HIS A 177 12.72 -1.64 -22.58
N THR A 178 11.49 -2.04 -22.93
CA THR A 178 10.64 -1.28 -23.86
C THR A 178 10.23 0.11 -23.30
N MET A 179 10.29 0.28 -21.98
CA MET A 179 10.07 1.55 -21.31
C MET A 179 11.34 2.41 -21.16
N GLY A 180 12.46 1.96 -21.75
CA GLY A 180 13.74 2.68 -21.76
C GLY A 180 14.65 2.43 -20.55
N TYR A 181 14.31 1.48 -19.66
CA TYR A 181 15.15 1.16 -18.51
C TYR A 181 16.18 0.06 -18.82
N THR A 182 17.34 0.15 -18.17
CA THR A 182 18.23 -1.00 -18.12
C THR A 182 17.55 -2.12 -17.33
N ALA A 183 17.55 -3.35 -17.87
CA ALA A 183 16.88 -4.48 -17.23
C ALA A 183 17.82 -5.67 -17.10
N LYS A 184 18.01 -6.16 -15.87
CA LYS A 184 18.92 -7.28 -15.53
C LYS A 184 18.17 -8.40 -14.80
N PRO A 185 18.62 -9.65 -14.89
CA PRO A 185 18.10 -10.71 -14.02
C PRO A 185 18.47 -10.41 -12.54
N ILE A 186 17.63 -10.86 -11.59
CA ILE A 186 17.87 -10.65 -10.16
C ILE A 186 19.24 -11.21 -9.74
N SER A 187 19.69 -12.32 -10.33
CA SER A 187 21.00 -12.92 -10.06
C SER A 187 22.18 -11.97 -10.32
N ALA A 188 22.03 -11.04 -11.25
CA ALA A 188 23.08 -10.04 -11.54
C ALA A 188 23.22 -8.97 -10.46
N LEU A 189 22.24 -8.85 -9.54
CA LEU A 189 22.26 -7.82 -8.48
C LEU A 189 23.51 -7.96 -7.60
N ARG A 190 23.90 -9.20 -7.27
CA ARG A 190 25.08 -9.51 -6.44
C ARG A 190 26.35 -8.88 -6.99
N ASP A 191 26.52 -8.86 -8.31
CA ASP A 191 27.75 -8.41 -8.95
C ASP A 191 27.83 -6.89 -9.13
N CYS A 192 26.68 -6.20 -9.09
CA CYS A 192 26.64 -4.76 -9.37
C CYS A 192 25.92 -3.91 -8.31
N VAL A 193 25.50 -4.49 -7.18
CA VAL A 193 24.75 -3.75 -6.15
C VAL A 193 25.51 -2.54 -5.61
N GLY A 194 26.83 -2.60 -5.52
CA GLY A 194 27.68 -1.49 -5.08
C GLY A 194 27.71 -0.26 -5.99
N GLU A 195 27.17 -0.38 -7.21
CA GLU A 195 27.10 0.74 -8.17
C GLU A 195 25.91 1.69 -7.92
N TYR A 196 24.92 1.26 -7.12
CA TYR A 196 23.69 2.02 -6.92
C TYR A 196 23.78 2.92 -5.70
N GLY A 197 23.33 4.16 -5.86
CA GLY A 197 23.18 5.10 -4.74
C GLY A 197 21.89 4.89 -3.98
N LEU A 198 20.89 4.29 -4.63
CA LEU A 198 19.60 3.92 -4.03
C LEU A 198 19.16 2.56 -4.58
N LEU A 199 18.75 1.67 -3.69
CA LEU A 199 18.09 0.42 -4.02
C LEU A 199 16.66 0.45 -3.48
N ILE A 200 15.68 0.16 -4.34
CA ILE A 200 14.26 0.10 -3.98
C ILE A 200 13.81 -1.35 -4.13
N ASN A 201 13.52 -2.01 -3.01
CA ASN A 201 12.95 -3.35 -3.05
C ASN A 201 11.42 -3.29 -3.05
N THR A 202 10.79 -4.10 -3.90
CA THR A 202 9.33 -4.27 -3.98
C THR A 202 8.89 -5.73 -3.85
N VAL A 203 9.84 -6.64 -3.60
CA VAL A 203 9.57 -8.09 -3.57
C VAL A 203 9.54 -8.56 -2.11
N PRO A 204 8.42 -9.14 -1.64
CA PRO A 204 8.26 -9.60 -0.25
C PRO A 204 8.92 -10.98 -0.01
N VAL A 205 10.17 -11.13 -0.43
CA VAL A 205 10.99 -12.33 -0.24
C VAL A 205 12.41 -11.86 0.03
N ARG A 206 13.08 -12.47 1.00
CA ARG A 206 14.49 -12.15 1.37
C ARG A 206 15.46 -12.44 0.23
N LEU A 207 15.56 -11.50 -0.70
CA LEU A 207 16.46 -11.55 -1.86
C LEU A 207 17.79 -10.84 -1.59
N LEU A 208 17.77 -9.84 -0.71
CA LEU A 208 18.96 -9.06 -0.33
C LEU A 208 19.59 -9.74 0.88
N ASP A 209 20.29 -10.83 0.60
CA ASP A 209 20.98 -11.62 1.60
C ASP A 209 22.27 -10.91 2.10
N ARG A 210 22.92 -11.52 3.11
CA ARG A 210 24.16 -11.00 3.69
C ARG A 210 25.24 -10.73 2.66
N GLU A 211 25.37 -11.59 1.65
CA GLU A 211 26.39 -11.43 0.61
C GLU A 211 26.14 -10.20 -0.24
N ILE A 212 24.87 -9.97 -0.66
CA ILE A 212 24.48 -8.77 -1.39
C ILE A 212 24.64 -7.53 -0.51
N LEU A 213 24.16 -7.58 0.74
CA LEU A 213 24.25 -6.46 1.68
C LEU A 213 25.70 -6.03 1.94
N SER A 214 26.64 -6.98 2.06
CA SER A 214 28.06 -6.68 2.28
C SER A 214 28.75 -5.97 1.10
N ARG A 215 28.13 -5.98 -0.08
CA ARG A 215 28.63 -5.31 -1.29
C ARG A 215 27.94 -3.97 -1.57
N VAL A 216 26.91 -3.62 -0.79
CA VAL A 216 26.24 -2.32 -0.89
C VAL A 216 27.21 -1.21 -0.52
N SER A 217 27.26 -0.14 -1.31
CA SER A 217 28.11 1.02 -0.98
C SER A 217 27.68 1.65 0.35
N VAL A 218 28.65 2.05 1.16
CA VAL A 218 28.40 2.72 2.46
C VAL A 218 27.58 4.02 2.34
N ASN A 219 27.58 4.65 1.17
CA ASN A 219 26.80 5.83 0.88
C ASN A 219 25.45 5.52 0.22
N ALA A 220 25.20 4.25 -0.09
CA ALA A 220 23.94 3.83 -0.69
C ALA A 220 22.86 3.67 0.37
N ARG A 221 21.62 3.70 -0.08
CA ARG A 221 20.45 3.50 0.76
C ARG A 221 19.52 2.46 0.16
N ILE A 222 18.87 1.71 1.01
CA ILE A 222 17.85 0.74 0.62
C ILE A 222 16.50 1.22 1.17
N LEU A 223 15.51 1.34 0.29
CA LEU A 223 14.11 1.51 0.67
C LEU A 223 13.37 0.19 0.39
N ASP A 224 12.89 -0.46 1.43
CA ASP A 224 12.09 -1.67 1.29
C ASP A 224 10.60 -1.35 1.32
N LEU A 225 9.97 -1.35 0.14
CA LEU A 225 8.53 -1.10 -0.04
C LEU A 225 7.69 -2.37 0.12
N ALA A 226 8.35 -3.53 0.22
CA ALA A 226 7.65 -4.79 0.33
C ALA A 226 6.99 -4.95 1.71
N SER A 227 5.88 -5.69 1.74
CA SER A 227 5.30 -6.16 3.00
C SER A 227 6.19 -7.21 3.66
N ALA A 228 5.97 -7.48 4.96
CA ALA A 228 6.61 -8.63 5.61
C ALA A 228 6.44 -9.92 4.78
N PRO A 229 7.44 -10.79 4.70
CA PRO A 229 8.68 -10.82 5.49
C PRO A 229 9.81 -9.89 5.01
N PHE A 230 9.53 -8.89 4.17
CA PHE A 230 10.49 -7.93 3.60
C PHE A 230 11.51 -8.57 2.64
N GLY A 231 12.29 -7.72 1.96
CA GLY A 231 13.34 -8.17 1.04
C GLY A 231 14.71 -8.41 1.68
N LEU A 232 14.88 -7.97 2.93
CA LEU A 232 16.12 -8.08 3.68
C LEU A 232 15.88 -8.28 5.18
N ASP A 233 16.95 -8.63 5.88
CA ASP A 233 17.02 -8.59 7.33
C ASP A 233 17.59 -7.23 7.75
N PHE A 234 16.78 -6.42 8.44
CA PHE A 234 17.19 -5.08 8.85
C PHE A 234 18.25 -5.07 9.95
N GLU A 235 18.24 -6.04 10.87
CA GLU A 235 19.27 -6.18 11.89
C GLU A 235 20.63 -6.55 11.26
N GLU A 236 20.61 -7.41 10.25
CA GLU A 236 21.81 -7.77 9.51
C GLU A 236 22.33 -6.58 8.68
N ALA A 237 21.44 -5.81 8.05
CA ALA A 237 21.81 -4.59 7.34
C ALA A 237 22.49 -3.58 8.29
N GLU A 238 21.95 -3.38 9.48
CA GLU A 238 22.52 -2.50 10.50
C GLU A 238 23.89 -2.97 10.96
N ARG A 239 24.08 -4.29 11.23
CA ARG A 239 25.38 -4.88 11.58
C ARG A 239 26.44 -4.68 10.51
N LEU A 240 26.04 -4.63 9.24
CA LEU A 240 26.92 -4.38 8.09
C LEU A 240 27.09 -2.88 7.78
N GLY A 241 26.47 -1.98 8.53
CA GLY A 241 26.53 -0.54 8.31
C GLY A 241 25.75 -0.07 7.07
N VAL A 242 24.80 -0.88 6.58
CA VAL A 242 23.96 -0.57 5.43
C VAL A 242 22.74 0.23 5.87
N HIS A 243 22.53 1.38 5.26
CA HIS A 243 21.35 2.22 5.50
C HIS A 243 20.11 1.65 4.82
N ALA A 244 19.39 0.78 5.52
CA ALA A 244 18.13 0.20 5.05
C ALA A 244 16.94 0.73 5.84
N THR A 245 15.86 1.08 5.17
CA THR A 245 14.65 1.63 5.78
C THR A 245 13.43 0.82 5.34
N PRO A 246 12.63 0.28 6.28
CA PRO A 246 11.31 -0.26 5.95
C PRO A 246 10.39 0.90 5.54
N ALA A 247 9.89 0.85 4.33
CA ALA A 247 9.11 1.92 3.72
C ALA A 247 7.71 1.43 3.35
N THR A 248 7.02 0.86 4.33
CA THR A 248 5.64 0.37 4.20
C THR A 248 4.62 1.46 4.56
N GLY A 249 3.39 1.30 4.07
CA GLY A 249 2.27 2.19 4.42
C GLY A 249 2.42 3.63 3.92
N LEU A 250 3.27 3.88 2.94
CA LEU A 250 3.56 5.22 2.41
C LEU A 250 2.31 5.99 1.95
N PRO A 251 1.32 5.35 1.28
CA PRO A 251 0.09 6.04 0.89
C PRO A 251 -0.67 6.66 2.08
N GLY A 252 -0.87 5.89 3.15
CA GLY A 252 -1.54 6.39 4.35
C GLY A 252 -0.73 7.44 5.10
N ARG A 253 0.60 7.30 5.09
CA ARG A 253 1.52 8.19 5.80
C ARG A 253 1.65 9.57 5.15
N PHE A 254 1.75 9.62 3.82
CA PHE A 254 2.10 10.85 3.11
C PHE A 254 0.98 11.40 2.22
N PHE A 255 0.10 10.53 1.71
CA PHE A 255 -0.92 10.89 0.74
C PHE A 255 -2.29 10.27 1.08
N PRO A 256 -2.78 10.46 2.33
CA PRO A 256 -3.99 9.77 2.79
C PRO A 256 -5.24 10.16 1.98
N GLU A 257 -5.31 11.38 1.46
CA GLU A 257 -6.43 11.81 0.61
C GLU A 257 -6.46 11.02 -0.71
N THR A 258 -5.37 11.01 -1.45
CA THR A 258 -5.27 10.25 -2.72
C THR A 258 -5.54 8.76 -2.49
N ALA A 259 -4.98 8.18 -1.43
CA ALA A 259 -5.16 6.78 -1.13
C ALA A 259 -6.58 6.45 -0.65
N GLY A 260 -7.21 7.35 0.11
CA GLY A 260 -8.60 7.21 0.53
C GLY A 260 -9.58 7.32 -0.65
N TYR A 261 -9.33 8.24 -1.57
CA TYR A 261 -10.11 8.35 -2.80
C TYR A 261 -10.01 7.08 -3.64
N ALA A 262 -8.81 6.51 -3.78
CA ALA A 262 -8.63 5.24 -4.49
C ALA A 262 -9.45 4.10 -3.85
N VAL A 263 -9.54 4.05 -2.52
CA VAL A 263 -10.38 3.07 -1.81
C VAL A 263 -11.85 3.27 -2.17
N ALA A 264 -12.37 4.50 -2.04
CA ALA A 264 -13.76 4.81 -2.31
C ALA A 264 -14.13 4.52 -3.77
N ASP A 265 -13.33 5.02 -4.71
CA ASP A 265 -13.58 4.83 -6.14
C ASP A 265 -13.56 3.34 -6.52
N THR A 266 -12.65 2.53 -5.94
CA THR A 266 -12.62 1.08 -6.14
C THR A 266 -13.87 0.39 -5.59
N VAL A 267 -14.35 0.77 -4.40
CA VAL A 267 -15.56 0.20 -3.83
C VAL A 267 -16.79 0.55 -4.66
N LEU A 268 -16.87 1.78 -5.17
CA LEU A 268 -17.96 2.19 -6.06
C LEU A 268 -17.92 1.41 -7.38
N GLU A 269 -16.73 1.13 -7.93
CA GLU A 269 -16.61 0.32 -9.13
C GLU A 269 -17.06 -1.13 -8.91
N ILE A 270 -16.74 -1.73 -7.75
CA ILE A 270 -17.27 -3.05 -7.39
C ILE A 270 -18.80 -3.04 -7.32
N LEU A 271 -19.41 -1.99 -6.79
CA LEU A 271 -20.86 -1.86 -6.69
C LEU A 271 -21.51 -1.69 -8.06
N ARG A 272 -20.88 -0.95 -8.99
CA ARG A 272 -21.33 -0.82 -10.39
C ARG A 272 -21.25 -2.14 -11.14
N GLU A 273 -20.12 -2.85 -11.04
CA GLU A 273 -19.94 -4.17 -11.66
C GLU A 273 -20.96 -5.21 -11.17
N ARG A 274 -21.47 -5.04 -9.95
CA ARG A 274 -22.53 -5.88 -9.37
C ARG A 274 -23.95 -5.38 -9.69
N GLU A 275 -24.07 -4.36 -10.51
CA GLU A 275 -25.36 -3.74 -10.86
C GLU A 275 -26.16 -3.22 -9.63
N ILE A 276 -25.46 -2.87 -8.57
CA ILE A 276 -26.04 -2.29 -7.34
C ILE A 276 -26.12 -0.77 -7.44
N LEU A 277 -25.22 -0.17 -8.22
CA LEU A 277 -25.20 1.25 -8.59
C LEU A 277 -25.32 1.37 -10.11
N PHE A 278 -26.13 2.31 -10.55
CA PHE A 278 -26.35 2.66 -11.96
C PHE A 278 -25.62 3.95 -12.34
#